data_6e35d365c65f00b66cf3694dad88f8ea
#
_entry.id   6e35d365c65f00b66cf3694dad88f8ea
#
_cell.length_a   1.000
_cell.length_b   1.000
_cell.length_c   1.000
_cell.angle_alpha   90.00
_cell.angle_beta   90.00
_cell.angle_gamma   90.00
#
_symmetry.space_group_name_H-M   'P 1'
#
loop_
_entity.id
_entity.type
_entity.pdbx_description
1 polymer ?
#
loop_
_entity_poly.entity_id
_entity_poly.type
_entity_poly.pdbx_seq_one_letter_code
_entity_poly.pdbx_strand_id
1 'polypeptide(L)'
;MKRRITFRAACWLFVGMALAMCKQPSATEGKTEAVADTMTVETPEDAIAKLMAGNARYVEGKSIHPHDDLDRLKETAPNQEPYAAVVGCSDSREPVELLFDQGVGDVFVIRTAGNNVNGHLMMGSVEYAVEHLGVKLLMVLGHESCGGVTGAISGEE
;
A
#
# COMPACT_ATOMS: atom_id res chain seq x y z
N MET A 1 26.04 18.27 31.46
CA MET A 1 26.77 19.13 30.49
C MET A 1 25.78 19.60 29.42
N LYS A 2 25.37 20.88 29.47
CA LYS A 2 24.44 21.50 28.52
C LYS A 2 25.25 22.10 27.36
N ARG A 3 25.16 21.55 26.15
CA ARG A 3 25.72 22.17 24.94
C ARG A 3 24.71 23.15 24.37
N ARG A 4 25.06 24.44 24.36
CA ARG A 4 24.33 25.50 23.68
C ARG A 4 24.74 25.49 22.20
N ILE A 5 23.77 25.35 21.31
CA ILE A 5 23.96 25.52 19.87
C ILE A 5 23.71 27.00 19.57
N THR A 6 24.76 27.72 19.16
CA THR A 6 24.67 29.12 18.73
C THR A 6 24.46 29.16 17.20
N PHE A 7 23.31 29.66 16.77
CA PHE A 7 23.07 30.00 15.37
C PHE A 7 23.82 31.31 15.04
N ARG A 8 24.74 31.25 14.09
CA ARG A 8 25.33 32.45 13.47
C ARG A 8 24.49 32.79 12.24
N ALA A 9 23.81 33.92 12.27
CA ALA A 9 23.16 34.52 11.12
C ALA A 9 24.24 35.05 10.17
N ALA A 10 24.33 34.48 8.98
CA ALA A 10 25.12 35.00 7.86
C ALA A 10 24.21 35.86 6.98
N CYS A 11 24.49 37.16 6.98
CA CYS A 11 23.84 38.15 6.13
C CYS A 11 24.43 37.99 4.70
N TRP A 12 23.60 37.60 3.71
CA TRP A 12 23.99 37.57 2.31
C TRP A 12 23.38 38.73 1.56
N LEU A 13 24.27 39.54 1.00
CA LEU A 13 23.96 40.64 0.11
C LEU A 13 23.27 40.12 -1.17
N PHE A 14 22.13 40.73 -1.50
CA PHE A 14 21.44 40.55 -2.77
C PHE A 14 22.23 41.21 -3.91
N VAL A 15 22.80 40.40 -4.77
CA VAL A 15 23.23 40.83 -6.10
C VAL A 15 22.08 40.52 -7.06
N GLY A 16 21.51 41.57 -7.62
CA GLY A 16 20.44 41.46 -8.60
C GLY A 16 20.93 40.75 -9.86
N MET A 17 20.33 39.62 -10.18
CA MET A 17 20.48 38.90 -11.42
C MET A 17 19.12 38.84 -12.11
N ALA A 18 19.06 39.45 -13.32
CA ALA A 18 17.89 39.48 -14.17
C ALA A 18 17.40 38.05 -14.44
N LEU A 19 16.19 37.74 -13.96
CA LEU A 19 15.50 36.50 -14.27
C LEU A 19 15.01 36.57 -15.71
N ALA A 20 15.75 35.93 -16.63
CA ALA A 20 15.19 35.50 -17.90
C ALA A 20 14.05 34.51 -17.59
N MET A 21 12.80 34.93 -17.83
CA MET A 21 11.62 34.08 -17.76
C MET A 21 11.77 32.95 -18.80
N CYS A 22 12.38 31.84 -18.43
CA CYS A 22 12.14 30.58 -19.14
C CYS A 22 10.65 30.23 -19.00
N LYS A 23 9.90 30.48 -20.07
CA LYS A 23 8.58 29.89 -20.23
C LYS A 23 8.74 28.36 -20.14
N GLN A 24 8.38 27.77 -19.00
CA GLN A 24 8.18 26.33 -18.93
C GLN A 24 7.09 25.95 -19.94
N PRO A 25 7.33 24.94 -20.79
CA PRO A 25 6.23 24.40 -21.57
C PRO A 25 5.19 23.90 -20.58
N SER A 26 3.95 24.36 -20.72
CA SER A 26 2.81 23.82 -20.01
C SER A 26 2.81 22.31 -20.26
N ALA A 27 3.05 21.53 -19.20
CA ALA A 27 2.76 20.13 -19.23
C ALA A 27 1.27 20.05 -19.63
N THR A 28 1.02 19.60 -20.84
CA THR A 28 -0.28 19.10 -21.23
C THR A 28 -0.50 17.92 -20.28
N GLU A 29 -1.32 18.14 -19.25
CA GLU A 29 -1.91 17.05 -18.50
C GLU A 29 -2.71 16.24 -19.53
N GLY A 30 -2.03 15.25 -20.12
CA GLY A 30 -2.70 14.13 -20.72
C GLY A 30 -3.45 13.50 -19.56
N LYS A 31 -4.76 13.72 -19.47
CA LYS A 31 -5.66 12.84 -18.78
C LYS A 31 -5.44 11.47 -19.42
N THR A 32 -4.52 10.70 -18.85
CA THR A 32 -4.56 9.27 -18.98
C THR A 32 -5.93 8.92 -18.43
N GLU A 33 -6.88 8.55 -19.29
CA GLU A 33 -8.13 7.98 -18.85
C GLU A 33 -7.72 6.84 -17.92
N ALA A 34 -8.01 7.03 -16.63
CA ALA A 34 -7.83 5.98 -15.65
C ALA A 34 -8.63 4.80 -16.20
N VAL A 35 -7.95 3.73 -16.62
CA VAL A 35 -8.60 2.47 -16.89
C VAL A 35 -9.19 2.09 -15.54
N ALA A 36 -10.47 2.42 -15.37
CA ALA A 36 -11.18 2.16 -14.14
C ALA A 36 -11.05 0.66 -13.89
N ASP A 37 -10.65 0.30 -12.67
CA ASP A 37 -10.67 -1.08 -12.23
C ASP A 37 -12.13 -1.52 -12.11
N THR A 38 -12.72 -1.91 -13.24
CA THR A 38 -14.13 -2.28 -13.38
C THR A 38 -14.37 -3.77 -13.15
N MET A 39 -13.34 -4.52 -12.74
CA MET A 39 -13.48 -5.96 -12.55
C MET A 39 -14.35 -6.25 -11.33
N THR A 40 -15.53 -6.81 -11.56
CA THR A 40 -16.40 -7.35 -10.51
C THR A 40 -15.80 -8.66 -9.98
N VAL A 41 -15.78 -8.83 -8.66
CA VAL A 41 -15.24 -10.02 -8.00
C VAL A 41 -16.39 -10.80 -7.37
N GLU A 42 -16.72 -11.94 -7.96
CA GLU A 42 -17.74 -12.84 -7.44
C GLU A 42 -17.18 -14.20 -7.00
N THR A 43 -16.07 -14.60 -7.59
CA THR A 43 -15.40 -15.88 -7.34
C THR A 43 -13.97 -15.69 -6.81
N PRO A 44 -13.37 -16.72 -6.19
CA PRO A 44 -11.95 -16.69 -5.82
C PRO A 44 -11.03 -16.46 -7.02
N GLU A 45 -11.37 -16.99 -8.17
CA GLU A 45 -10.63 -16.84 -9.43
C GLU A 45 -10.64 -15.39 -9.90
N ASP A 46 -11.76 -14.68 -9.79
CA ASP A 46 -11.86 -13.25 -10.08
C ASP A 46 -10.97 -12.44 -9.14
N ALA A 47 -10.98 -12.78 -7.82
CA ALA A 47 -10.15 -12.12 -6.83
C ALA A 47 -8.65 -12.27 -7.16
N ILE A 48 -8.21 -13.48 -7.51
CA ILE A 48 -6.83 -13.73 -7.94
C ILE A 48 -6.51 -12.93 -9.21
N ALA A 49 -7.38 -12.96 -10.21
CA ALA A 49 -7.18 -12.24 -11.45
C ALA A 49 -7.04 -10.73 -11.23
N LYS A 50 -7.87 -10.15 -10.37
CA LYS A 50 -7.82 -8.73 -10.02
C LYS A 50 -6.52 -8.36 -9.31
N LEU A 51 -6.10 -9.13 -8.31
CA LEU A 51 -4.82 -8.92 -7.62
C LEU A 51 -3.63 -9.03 -8.59
N MET A 52 -3.62 -10.05 -9.45
CA MET A 52 -2.53 -10.24 -10.42
C MET A 52 -2.48 -9.14 -11.47
N ALA A 53 -3.62 -8.63 -11.93
CA ALA A 53 -3.67 -7.50 -12.84
C ALA A 53 -3.11 -6.22 -12.19
N GLY A 54 -3.44 -5.97 -10.93
CA GLY A 54 -2.88 -4.86 -10.16
C GLY A 54 -1.37 -5.00 -9.94
N ASN A 55 -0.91 -6.20 -9.60
CA ASN A 55 0.53 -6.47 -9.45
C ASN A 55 1.29 -6.28 -10.77
N ALA A 56 0.71 -6.68 -11.90
CA ALA A 56 1.32 -6.43 -13.21
C ALA A 56 1.48 -4.92 -13.47
N ARG A 57 0.48 -4.10 -13.17
CA ARG A 57 0.59 -2.63 -13.26
C ARG A 57 1.68 -2.07 -12.36
N TYR A 58 1.75 -2.55 -11.11
CA TYR A 58 2.79 -2.14 -10.16
C TYR A 58 4.20 -2.45 -10.69
N VAL A 59 4.45 -3.67 -11.14
CA VAL A 59 5.75 -4.10 -11.68
C VAL A 59 6.14 -3.32 -12.93
N GLU A 60 5.16 -2.96 -13.77
CA GLU A 60 5.40 -2.15 -14.98
C GLU A 60 5.56 -0.65 -14.68
N GLY A 61 5.40 -0.21 -13.43
CA GLY A 61 5.40 1.21 -13.07
C GLY A 61 4.22 1.99 -13.65
N LYS A 62 3.07 1.31 -13.81
CA LYS A 62 1.83 1.83 -14.39
C LYS A 62 0.66 1.75 -13.41
N SER A 63 0.93 1.81 -12.12
CA SER A 63 -0.11 1.83 -11.09
C SER A 63 -1.11 2.95 -11.33
N ILE A 64 -2.38 2.65 -11.17
CA ILE A 64 -3.48 3.60 -11.35
C ILE A 64 -4.02 4.15 -10.03
N HIS A 65 -3.60 3.55 -8.90
CA HIS A 65 -3.99 3.93 -7.54
C HIS A 65 -5.52 4.08 -7.39
N PRO A 66 -6.29 3.00 -7.66
CA PRO A 66 -7.73 3.06 -7.54
C PRO A 66 -8.14 3.31 -6.09
N HIS A 67 -9.29 3.97 -5.87
CA HIS A 67 -9.87 4.12 -4.54
C HIS A 67 -8.93 4.76 -3.50
N ASP A 68 -8.08 5.71 -3.91
CA ASP A 68 -7.11 6.40 -3.03
C ASP A 68 -7.59 7.78 -2.55
N ASP A 69 -8.84 8.13 -2.82
CA ASP A 69 -9.42 9.44 -2.55
C ASP A 69 -10.32 9.49 -1.29
N LEU A 70 -10.64 10.72 -0.88
CA LEU A 70 -11.49 10.95 0.28
C LEU A 70 -12.96 10.59 0.05
N ASP A 71 -13.41 10.51 -1.18
CA ASP A 71 -14.79 10.16 -1.48
C ASP A 71 -14.99 8.66 -1.29
N ARG A 72 -14.02 7.85 -1.69
CA ARG A 72 -14.00 6.42 -1.38
C ARG A 72 -13.96 6.14 0.12
N LEU A 73 -13.17 6.91 0.88
CA LEU A 73 -13.13 6.78 2.35
C LEU A 73 -14.51 7.08 2.98
N LYS A 74 -15.25 8.07 2.48
CA LYS A 74 -16.61 8.38 2.95
C LYS A 74 -17.60 7.29 2.57
N GLU A 75 -17.48 6.76 1.35
CA GLU A 75 -18.33 5.67 0.84
C GLU A 75 -18.19 4.42 1.72
N THR A 76 -16.98 4.04 2.08
CA THR A 76 -16.69 2.84 2.88
C THR A 76 -16.82 3.05 4.40
N ALA A 77 -16.99 4.30 4.87
CA ALA A 77 -17.08 4.60 6.30
C ALA A 77 -18.21 3.85 7.05
N PRO A 78 -19.40 3.61 6.46
CA PRO A 78 -20.47 2.85 7.13
C PRO A 78 -20.19 1.35 7.18
N ASN A 79 -19.49 0.78 6.19
CA ASN A 79 -19.24 -0.64 6.06
C ASN A 79 -18.04 -0.90 5.14
N GLN A 80 -17.32 -2.01 5.37
CA GLN A 80 -16.27 -2.49 4.50
C GLN A 80 -16.70 -3.79 3.80
N GLU A 81 -16.37 -3.91 2.53
CA GLU A 81 -16.68 -5.09 1.71
C GLU A 81 -15.43 -5.51 0.90
N PRO A 82 -14.34 -5.89 1.57
CA PRO A 82 -13.13 -6.32 0.88
C PRO A 82 -13.40 -7.61 0.12
N TYR A 83 -12.91 -7.70 -1.10
CA TYR A 83 -13.08 -8.91 -1.92
C TYR A 83 -12.05 -10.00 -1.59
N ALA A 84 -10.94 -9.66 -0.95
CA ALA A 84 -9.89 -10.58 -0.55
C ALA A 84 -9.31 -10.21 0.82
N ALA A 85 -8.78 -11.22 1.53
CA ALA A 85 -7.90 -11.03 2.68
C ALA A 85 -6.48 -11.45 2.33
N VAL A 86 -5.49 -10.67 2.76
CA VAL A 86 -4.07 -10.96 2.53
C VAL A 86 -3.34 -11.00 3.87
N VAL A 87 -2.72 -12.14 4.16
CA VAL A 87 -1.81 -12.31 5.29
C VAL A 87 -0.39 -12.04 4.79
N GLY A 88 0.17 -10.91 5.17
CA GLY A 88 1.49 -10.46 4.75
C GLY A 88 2.46 -10.24 5.91
N CYS A 89 3.70 -9.92 5.58
CA CYS A 89 4.70 -9.56 6.57
C CYS A 89 4.55 -8.09 7.02
N SER A 90 4.94 -7.82 8.28
CA SER A 90 5.08 -6.44 8.78
C SER A 90 6.28 -5.70 8.17
N ASP A 91 7.09 -6.36 7.35
CA ASP A 91 8.24 -5.74 6.67
C ASP A 91 7.80 -4.49 5.89
N SER A 92 8.49 -3.38 6.12
CA SER A 92 8.14 -2.08 5.52
C SER A 92 8.25 -2.04 3.99
N ARG A 93 8.90 -3.04 3.40
CA ARG A 93 9.07 -3.20 1.95
C ARG A 93 7.90 -3.95 1.29
N GLU A 94 6.94 -4.43 2.08
CA GLU A 94 5.79 -5.23 1.62
C GLU A 94 4.45 -4.51 1.88
N PRO A 95 4.21 -3.33 1.29
CA PRO A 95 2.92 -2.65 1.38
C PRO A 95 1.92 -3.34 0.44
N VAL A 96 1.09 -4.22 0.98
CA VAL A 96 0.20 -5.11 0.22
C VAL A 96 -0.66 -4.35 -0.79
N GLU A 97 -1.29 -3.26 -0.35
CA GLU A 97 -2.16 -2.44 -1.20
C GLU A 97 -1.41 -1.86 -2.40
N LEU A 98 -0.17 -1.41 -2.21
CA LEU A 98 0.64 -0.88 -3.30
C LEU A 98 1.12 -1.98 -4.24
N LEU A 99 1.53 -3.14 -3.71
CA LEU A 99 2.03 -4.27 -4.50
C LEU A 99 0.97 -4.81 -5.46
N PHE A 100 -0.30 -4.74 -5.06
CA PHE A 100 -1.42 -5.18 -5.86
C PHE A 100 -2.21 -4.03 -6.50
N ASP A 101 -1.73 -2.77 -6.39
CA ASP A 101 -2.39 -1.59 -6.93
C ASP A 101 -3.88 -1.55 -6.57
N GLN A 102 -4.15 -1.67 -5.26
CA GLN A 102 -5.48 -1.63 -4.65
C GLN A 102 -5.60 -0.42 -3.72
N GLY A 103 -6.82 -0.04 -3.38
CA GLY A 103 -7.11 1.13 -2.55
C GLY A 103 -7.99 0.85 -1.34
N VAL A 104 -8.60 1.92 -0.82
CA VAL A 104 -9.41 1.88 0.40
C VAL A 104 -10.59 0.93 0.24
N GLY A 105 -10.65 -0.06 1.15
CA GLY A 105 -11.75 -1.01 1.23
C GLY A 105 -11.68 -2.20 0.26
N ASP A 106 -10.65 -2.29 -0.59
CA ASP A 106 -10.53 -3.37 -1.58
C ASP A 106 -10.05 -4.68 -0.97
N VAL A 107 -9.07 -4.62 -0.07
CA VAL A 107 -8.46 -5.79 0.56
C VAL A 107 -8.40 -5.66 2.07
N PHE A 108 -8.60 -6.76 2.78
CA PHE A 108 -8.43 -6.84 4.23
C PHE A 108 -7.02 -7.37 4.54
N VAL A 109 -6.17 -6.53 5.13
CA VAL A 109 -4.75 -6.85 5.28
C VAL A 109 -4.41 -7.19 6.72
N ILE A 110 -3.82 -8.38 6.94
CA ILE A 110 -3.34 -8.89 8.23
C ILE A 110 -1.81 -8.97 8.14
N ARG A 111 -1.09 -8.19 8.96
CA ARG A 111 0.38 -8.13 8.87
C ARG A 111 1.04 -8.49 10.18
N THR A 112 1.96 -9.47 10.11
CA THR A 112 2.79 -9.90 11.23
C THR A 112 4.22 -10.17 10.75
N ALA A 113 5.20 -10.12 11.65
CA ALA A 113 6.56 -10.49 11.28
C ALA A 113 6.61 -11.96 10.83
N GLY A 114 7.08 -12.20 9.60
CA GLY A 114 7.18 -13.54 9.01
C GLY A 114 5.84 -14.18 8.65
N ASN A 115 4.78 -13.40 8.38
CA ASN A 115 3.43 -13.87 7.99
C ASN A 115 2.81 -14.84 9.02
N ASN A 116 3.20 -14.74 10.27
CA ASN A 116 2.80 -15.70 11.30
C ASN A 116 1.36 -15.39 11.75
N VAL A 117 0.46 -16.36 11.61
CA VAL A 117 -0.94 -16.29 12.09
C VAL A 117 -1.16 -17.10 13.36
N ASN A 118 -0.09 -17.57 14.01
CA ASN A 118 -0.20 -18.26 15.30
C ASN A 118 -0.69 -17.27 16.38
N GLY A 119 -1.60 -17.77 17.19
CA GLY A 119 -2.20 -17.01 18.28
C GLY A 119 -3.60 -16.48 17.95
N HIS A 120 -4.42 -16.42 19.00
CA HIS A 120 -5.86 -16.12 18.90
C HIS A 120 -6.18 -14.78 18.21
N LEU A 121 -5.33 -13.77 18.40
CA LEU A 121 -5.59 -12.44 17.82
C LEU A 121 -5.47 -12.43 16.30
N MET A 122 -4.45 -13.09 15.76
CA MET A 122 -4.22 -13.11 14.32
C MET A 122 -5.20 -14.06 13.62
N MET A 123 -5.42 -15.23 14.22
CA MET A 123 -6.42 -16.17 13.71
C MET A 123 -7.82 -15.57 13.76
N GLY A 124 -8.17 -14.85 14.82
CA GLY A 124 -9.44 -14.13 14.91
C GLY A 124 -9.65 -13.09 13.79
N SER A 125 -8.57 -12.44 13.32
CA SER A 125 -8.66 -11.54 12.16
C SER A 125 -8.92 -12.30 10.85
N VAL A 126 -8.33 -13.49 10.69
CA VAL A 126 -8.60 -14.37 9.54
C VAL A 126 -10.05 -14.85 9.55
N GLU A 127 -10.51 -15.36 10.71
CA GLU A 127 -11.90 -15.81 10.90
C GLU A 127 -12.89 -14.67 10.63
N TYR A 128 -12.61 -13.47 11.14
CA TYR A 128 -13.43 -12.30 10.89
C TYR A 128 -13.55 -11.98 9.40
N ALA A 129 -12.43 -12.00 8.66
CA ALA A 129 -12.44 -11.73 7.23
C ALA A 129 -13.29 -12.76 6.47
N VAL A 130 -13.17 -14.04 6.83
CA VAL A 130 -13.88 -15.13 6.13
C VAL A 130 -15.36 -15.18 6.52
N GLU A 131 -15.65 -15.16 7.83
CA GLU A 131 -17.01 -15.43 8.32
C GLU A 131 -17.89 -14.19 8.35
N HIS A 132 -17.32 -13.01 8.63
CA HIS A 132 -18.10 -11.77 8.79
C HIS A 132 -18.03 -10.87 7.55
N LEU A 133 -16.85 -10.75 6.91
CA LEU A 133 -16.72 -9.92 5.71
C LEU A 133 -16.98 -10.70 4.42
N GLY A 134 -16.97 -12.04 4.46
CA GLY A 134 -17.29 -12.89 3.32
C GLY A 134 -16.31 -12.75 2.17
N VAL A 135 -15.02 -12.50 2.47
CA VAL A 135 -13.97 -12.39 1.44
C VAL A 135 -13.96 -13.63 0.55
N LYS A 136 -13.72 -13.43 -0.74
CA LYS A 136 -13.72 -14.52 -1.72
C LYS A 136 -12.41 -15.29 -1.73
N LEU A 137 -11.32 -14.66 -1.28
CA LEU A 137 -9.96 -15.20 -1.32
C LEU A 137 -9.24 -14.89 -0.02
N LEU A 138 -8.56 -15.90 0.55
CA LEU A 138 -7.51 -15.72 1.55
C LEU A 138 -6.17 -16.03 0.90
N MET A 139 -5.30 -15.04 0.81
CA MET A 139 -3.95 -15.16 0.26
C MET A 139 -2.91 -15.05 1.37
N VAL A 140 -1.84 -15.84 1.30
CA VAL A 140 -0.65 -15.67 2.15
C VAL A 140 0.49 -15.18 1.27
N LEU A 141 0.99 -13.97 1.58
CA LEU A 141 2.05 -13.31 0.85
C LEU A 141 3.34 -13.32 1.65
N GLY A 142 4.39 -13.94 1.13
CA GLY A 142 5.73 -13.93 1.67
C GLY A 142 6.68 -13.12 0.77
N HIS A 143 7.86 -12.79 1.32
CA HIS A 143 8.88 -12.06 0.58
C HIS A 143 10.28 -12.60 0.85
N GLU A 144 11.18 -12.32 -0.06
CA GLU A 144 12.59 -12.68 0.10
C GLU A 144 13.26 -11.90 1.24
N SER A 145 14.29 -12.51 1.85
CA SER A 145 15.07 -11.90 2.92
C SER A 145 14.22 -11.45 4.12
N CYS A 146 13.22 -12.24 4.48
CA CYS A 146 12.36 -11.95 5.62
C CYS A 146 13.10 -12.14 6.94
N GLY A 147 13.29 -11.05 7.71
CA GLY A 147 13.96 -11.10 9.01
C GLY A 147 13.23 -11.97 10.02
N GLY A 148 11.90 -11.96 10.05
CA GLY A 148 11.12 -12.81 10.95
C GLY A 148 11.30 -14.30 10.68
N VAL A 149 11.34 -14.71 9.40
CA VAL A 149 11.60 -16.11 9.01
C VAL A 149 13.05 -16.49 9.33
N THR A 150 14.01 -15.62 9.01
CA THR A 150 15.43 -15.87 9.28
C THR A 150 15.68 -16.02 10.78
N GLY A 151 15.12 -15.12 11.61
CA GLY A 151 15.25 -15.21 13.08
C GLY A 151 14.64 -16.50 13.64
N ALA A 152 13.46 -16.89 13.15
CA ALA A 152 12.84 -18.16 13.56
C ALA A 152 13.68 -19.40 13.21
N ILE A 153 14.37 -19.39 12.07
CA ILE A 153 15.26 -20.50 11.65
C ILE A 153 16.55 -20.50 12.48
N SER A 154 17.12 -19.33 12.77
CA SER A 154 18.36 -19.23 13.56
C SER A 154 18.16 -19.45 15.06
N GLY A 155 16.91 -19.48 15.54
CA GLY A 155 16.58 -19.62 16.95
C GLY A 155 16.90 -18.36 17.78
N GLU A 156 16.99 -17.20 17.14
CA GLU A 156 17.09 -15.90 17.79
C GLU A 156 15.71 -15.49 18.34
N GLU A 157 15.63 -15.28 19.66
CA GLU A 157 14.44 -14.79 20.37
C GLU A 157 14.38 -13.26 20.37
#